data_1b8e10bdad822b7d945f615f7c38db39
#
_entry.id   1b8e10bdad822b7d945f615f7c38db39
#
_cell.length_a   1.000
_cell.length_b   1.000
_cell.length_c   1.000
_cell.angle_alpha   90.00
_cell.angle_beta   90.00
_cell.angle_gamma   90.00
#
_symmetry.space_group_name_H-M   'P 1'
#
loop_
_entity.id
_entity.type
_entity.pdbx_description
1 polymer ?
#
loop_
_entity_poly.entity_id
_entity_poly.type
_entity_poly.pdbx_seq_one_letter_code
_entity_poly.pdbx_strand_id
1 'polypeptide(L)'
;MKIDDHKIADLDIYLTRMQRSILDKMFFIDKVFDPFRYVLDFGCANGELIKALQSMCADYEYVGYDISEEMIEAARKNVPNAAFYSDWNEISLPFDQSMINISSTVHEVYAYGTEEDVALFWDRVLKSGFRYIAIRDMMYADANDRKADAAALAAVRRHGEYAKKLTDFEAVNGAIETQKQLVHFLLKYKYTQNWEREVRENYFPLPVEKLLAIVPQDYRVTFFEHFTLPYTAWQIRKDFGFDLKDPTHVKIILEKK
;
A
#
# COMPACT_ATOMS: atom_id res chain seq x y z
N MET A 1 -6.90 8.25 14.46
CA MET A 1 -7.28 8.42 13.03
C MET A 1 -8.69 8.94 12.95
N LYS A 2 -8.95 9.99 12.14
CA LYS A 2 -10.31 10.54 11.99
C LYS A 2 -11.08 9.65 11.01
N ILE A 3 -11.99 8.84 11.52
CA ILE A 3 -12.78 7.85 10.76
C ILE A 3 -13.63 8.51 9.63
N ASP A 4 -14.04 9.78 9.80
CA ASP A 4 -14.87 10.48 8.81
C ASP A 4 -14.16 10.79 7.47
N ASP A 5 -12.83 10.90 7.46
CA ASP A 5 -12.06 11.17 6.23
C ASP A 5 -11.85 9.89 5.41
N HIS A 6 -12.16 8.71 5.96
CA HIS A 6 -12.04 7.39 5.32
C HIS A 6 -13.28 6.96 4.51
N LYS A 7 -14.35 7.76 4.48
CA LYS A 7 -15.56 7.36 3.75
C LYS A 7 -15.27 7.11 2.28
N ILE A 8 -15.37 5.85 1.89
CA ILE A 8 -15.31 5.39 0.51
C ILE A 8 -16.67 5.63 -0.11
N ALA A 9 -16.76 6.57 -1.06
CA ALA A 9 -18.02 6.94 -1.70
C ALA A 9 -18.62 5.82 -2.56
N ASP A 10 -17.77 4.91 -3.06
CA ASP A 10 -18.17 3.74 -3.85
C ASP A 10 -17.35 2.52 -3.41
N LEU A 11 -17.90 1.76 -2.48
CA LEU A 11 -17.27 0.60 -1.88
C LEU A 11 -17.04 -0.52 -2.91
N ASP A 12 -17.99 -0.78 -3.81
CA ASP A 12 -17.89 -1.86 -4.80
C ASP A 12 -16.74 -1.63 -5.77
N ILE A 13 -16.53 -0.39 -6.17
CA ILE A 13 -15.40 0.00 -7.04
C ILE A 13 -14.07 -0.13 -6.29
N TYR A 14 -14.03 0.28 -5.03
CA TYR A 14 -12.85 0.12 -4.18
C TYR A 14 -12.47 -1.35 -4.06
N LEU A 15 -13.41 -2.23 -3.71
CA LEU A 15 -13.20 -3.66 -3.58
C LEU A 15 -12.78 -4.31 -4.90
N THR A 16 -13.40 -3.92 -6.03
CA THR A 16 -13.00 -4.41 -7.36
C THR A 16 -11.56 -4.05 -7.71
N ARG A 17 -11.10 -2.85 -7.33
CA ARG A 17 -9.70 -2.43 -7.53
C ARG A 17 -8.74 -3.20 -6.66
N MET A 18 -9.12 -3.46 -5.41
CA MET A 18 -8.33 -4.31 -4.50
C MET A 18 -8.13 -5.71 -5.07
N GLN A 19 -9.18 -6.33 -5.63
CA GLN A 19 -9.11 -7.65 -6.25
C GLN A 19 -8.13 -7.70 -7.43
N ARG A 20 -8.06 -6.66 -8.26
CA ARG A 20 -7.14 -6.60 -9.41
C ARG A 20 -5.66 -6.65 -9.01
N SER A 21 -5.32 -6.24 -7.81
CA SER A 21 -3.94 -6.23 -7.30
C SER A 21 -3.61 -7.42 -6.39
N ILE A 22 -4.52 -8.37 -6.19
CA ILE A 22 -4.33 -9.48 -5.25
C ILE A 22 -3.07 -10.28 -5.53
N LEU A 23 -2.81 -10.67 -6.78
CA LEU A 23 -1.60 -11.42 -7.13
C LEU A 23 -0.31 -10.67 -6.79
N ASP A 24 -0.31 -9.35 -7.01
CA ASP A 24 0.83 -8.50 -6.67
C ASP A 24 1.01 -8.35 -5.15
N LYS A 25 -0.08 -8.38 -4.38
CA LYS A 25 -0.07 -8.34 -2.91
C LYS A 25 0.39 -9.66 -2.28
N MET A 26 0.23 -10.76 -2.98
CA MET A 26 0.63 -12.11 -2.54
C MET A 26 2.10 -12.43 -2.85
N PHE A 27 2.92 -11.46 -3.20
CA PHE A 27 4.31 -11.63 -3.66
C PHE A 27 5.21 -12.43 -2.71
N PHE A 28 4.87 -12.51 -1.44
CA PHE A 28 5.67 -13.17 -0.42
C PHE A 28 5.56 -14.70 -0.42
N ILE A 29 4.53 -15.28 -1.05
CA ILE A 29 4.24 -16.72 -1.00
C ILE A 29 5.44 -17.56 -1.46
N ASP A 30 6.11 -17.15 -2.52
CA ASP A 30 7.26 -17.88 -3.11
C ASP A 30 8.63 -17.29 -2.72
N LYS A 31 8.67 -16.39 -1.73
CA LYS A 31 9.88 -15.68 -1.30
C LYS A 31 10.34 -16.05 0.11
N VAL A 32 9.57 -16.84 0.84
CA VAL A 32 9.84 -17.23 2.22
C VAL A 32 10.07 -18.73 2.27
N PHE A 33 11.21 -19.15 2.85
CA PHE A 33 11.65 -20.55 2.83
C PHE A 33 11.50 -21.26 4.18
N ASP A 34 11.58 -20.51 5.29
CA ASP A 34 11.44 -21.09 6.61
C ASP A 34 9.96 -21.17 7.03
N PRO A 35 9.55 -22.25 7.70
CA PRO A 35 8.16 -22.41 8.09
C PRO A 35 7.72 -21.34 9.10
N PHE A 36 6.55 -20.81 8.90
CA PHE A 36 5.76 -20.06 9.85
C PHE A 36 4.33 -20.62 9.82
N ARG A 37 3.51 -20.28 10.81
CA ARG A 37 2.18 -20.89 10.93
C ARG A 37 1.06 -19.88 10.68
N TYR A 38 1.26 -18.66 11.09
CA TYR A 38 0.22 -17.64 11.05
C TYR A 38 0.54 -16.54 10.06
N VAL A 39 -0.48 -16.07 9.34
CA VAL A 39 -0.41 -14.86 8.51
C VAL A 39 -1.38 -13.84 9.07
N LEU A 40 -0.87 -12.72 9.54
CA LEU A 40 -1.65 -11.56 9.93
C LEU A 40 -1.67 -10.55 8.77
N ASP A 41 -2.85 -10.31 8.21
CA ASP A 41 -3.06 -9.27 7.20
C ASP A 41 -3.47 -7.96 7.89
N PHE A 42 -2.57 -6.98 7.89
CA PHE A 42 -2.76 -5.68 8.52
C PHE A 42 -3.39 -4.69 7.54
N GLY A 43 -4.59 -4.19 7.84
CA GLY A 43 -5.44 -3.45 6.90
C GLY A 43 -6.18 -4.40 5.97
N CYS A 44 -6.77 -5.45 6.54
CA CYS A 44 -7.37 -6.56 5.76
C CYS A 44 -8.66 -6.19 5.03
N ALA A 45 -9.25 -5.03 5.30
CA ALA A 45 -10.55 -4.60 4.80
C ALA A 45 -11.61 -5.74 4.95
N ASN A 46 -12.33 -6.10 3.89
CA ASN A 46 -13.31 -7.18 3.89
C ASN A 46 -12.73 -8.60 3.74
N GLY A 47 -11.42 -8.79 3.91
CA GLY A 47 -10.76 -10.10 3.93
C GLY A 47 -10.49 -10.74 2.56
N GLU A 48 -10.62 -10.04 1.44
CA GLU A 48 -10.43 -10.62 0.10
C GLU A 48 -9.03 -11.21 -0.11
N LEU A 49 -7.98 -10.56 0.44
CA LEU A 49 -6.63 -11.10 0.35
C LEU A 49 -6.50 -12.43 1.13
N ILE A 50 -7.04 -12.49 2.34
CA ILE A 50 -7.06 -13.73 3.14
C ILE A 50 -7.81 -14.83 2.41
N LYS A 51 -8.95 -14.52 1.79
CA LYS A 51 -9.72 -15.49 1.00
C LYS A 51 -8.91 -16.07 -0.17
N ALA A 52 -8.18 -15.22 -0.87
CA ALA A 52 -7.31 -15.66 -1.95
C ALA A 52 -6.13 -16.49 -1.42
N LEU A 53 -5.51 -16.08 -0.32
CA LEU A 53 -4.44 -16.84 0.33
C LEU A 53 -4.89 -18.22 0.79
N GLN A 54 -6.06 -18.35 1.42
CA GLN A 54 -6.62 -19.64 1.84
C GLN A 54 -6.83 -20.61 0.67
N SER A 55 -7.19 -20.10 -0.50
CA SER A 55 -7.39 -20.94 -1.68
C SER A 55 -6.09 -21.49 -2.26
N MET A 56 -4.94 -20.86 -1.97
CA MET A 56 -3.63 -21.21 -2.51
C MET A 56 -2.71 -21.86 -1.49
N CYS A 57 -2.82 -21.47 -0.22
CA CYS A 57 -1.95 -21.88 0.87
C CYS A 57 -2.82 -22.26 2.08
N ALA A 58 -3.46 -23.42 2.02
CA ALA A 58 -4.39 -23.87 3.05
C ALA A 58 -3.74 -24.26 4.38
N ASP A 59 -2.42 -24.40 4.41
CA ASP A 59 -1.65 -24.87 5.59
C ASP A 59 -1.39 -23.79 6.64
N TYR A 60 -1.69 -22.51 6.31
CA TYR A 60 -1.54 -21.39 7.23
C TYR A 60 -2.84 -21.07 7.96
N GLU A 61 -2.70 -20.56 9.20
CA GLU A 61 -3.78 -19.93 9.93
C GLU A 61 -3.79 -18.42 9.64
N TYR A 62 -4.96 -17.90 9.28
CA TYR A 62 -5.10 -16.51 8.82
C TYR A 62 -5.82 -15.66 9.84
N VAL A 63 -5.27 -14.47 10.08
CA VAL A 63 -5.84 -13.44 10.94
C VAL A 63 -5.90 -12.13 10.17
N GLY A 64 -7.01 -11.42 10.24
CA GLY A 64 -7.17 -10.09 9.68
C GLY A 64 -7.27 -9.03 10.78
N TYR A 65 -6.64 -7.89 10.55
CA TYR A 65 -6.81 -6.71 11.36
C TYR A 65 -7.18 -5.51 10.48
N ASP A 66 -8.22 -4.80 10.86
CA ASP A 66 -8.61 -3.53 10.26
C ASP A 66 -9.26 -2.65 11.33
N ILE A 67 -9.01 -1.35 11.29
CA ILE A 67 -9.59 -0.42 12.29
C ILE A 67 -11.09 -0.19 12.09
N SER A 68 -11.62 -0.53 10.90
CA SER A 68 -13.03 -0.37 10.55
C SER A 68 -13.82 -1.59 10.99
N GLU A 69 -14.69 -1.41 11.99
CA GLU A 69 -15.60 -2.45 12.46
C GLU A 69 -16.51 -2.96 11.32
N GLU A 70 -16.97 -2.05 10.43
CA GLU A 70 -17.78 -2.41 9.26
C GLU A 70 -17.03 -3.36 8.32
N MET A 71 -15.74 -3.08 8.06
CA MET A 71 -14.89 -3.98 7.25
C MET A 71 -14.66 -5.31 7.92
N ILE A 72 -14.44 -5.34 9.24
CA ILE A 72 -14.28 -6.58 10.00
C ILE A 72 -15.55 -7.42 10.00
N GLU A 73 -16.74 -6.81 10.12
CA GLU A 73 -18.01 -7.54 9.97
C GLU A 73 -18.18 -8.12 8.56
N ALA A 74 -17.80 -7.38 7.53
CA ALA A 74 -17.82 -7.87 6.16
C ALA A 74 -16.80 -9.01 5.96
N ALA A 75 -15.60 -8.90 6.53
CA ALA A 75 -14.55 -9.91 6.46
C ALA A 75 -14.99 -11.23 7.13
N ARG A 76 -15.61 -11.17 8.31
CA ARG A 76 -16.15 -12.35 9.01
C ARG A 76 -17.21 -13.11 8.18
N LYS A 77 -18.02 -12.37 7.40
CA LYS A 77 -19.01 -12.97 6.48
C LYS A 77 -18.35 -13.56 5.24
N ASN A 78 -17.33 -12.89 4.69
CA ASN A 78 -16.63 -13.28 3.48
C ASN A 78 -15.69 -14.48 3.69
N VAL A 79 -15.06 -14.57 4.88
CA VAL A 79 -14.06 -15.60 5.21
C VAL A 79 -14.32 -16.18 6.61
N PRO A 80 -15.35 -17.02 6.78
CA PRO A 80 -15.80 -17.48 8.10
C PRO A 80 -14.78 -18.37 8.85
N ASN A 81 -13.77 -18.88 8.15
CA ASN A 81 -12.74 -19.75 8.72
C ASN A 81 -11.45 -19.00 9.11
N ALA A 82 -11.47 -17.65 9.14
CA ALA A 82 -10.37 -16.83 9.63
C ALA A 82 -10.81 -15.99 10.83
N ALA A 83 -9.86 -15.56 11.66
CA ALA A 83 -10.11 -14.65 12.77
C ALA A 83 -9.93 -13.19 12.32
N PHE A 84 -10.83 -12.30 12.78
CA PHE A 84 -10.80 -10.89 12.42
C PHE A 84 -11.01 -9.99 13.62
N TYR A 85 -10.17 -8.97 13.77
CA TYR A 85 -10.13 -8.05 14.89
C TYR A 85 -10.11 -6.59 14.45
N SER A 86 -10.85 -5.73 15.14
CA SER A 86 -10.77 -4.26 15.02
C SER A 86 -9.93 -3.62 16.13
N ASP A 87 -9.68 -4.33 17.23
CA ASP A 87 -8.73 -3.92 18.27
C ASP A 87 -7.45 -4.76 18.18
N TRP A 88 -6.30 -4.09 18.00
CA TRP A 88 -4.99 -4.73 18.00
C TRP A 88 -4.70 -5.52 19.28
N ASN A 89 -5.18 -5.06 20.43
CA ASN A 89 -4.90 -5.68 21.72
C ASN A 89 -5.61 -7.04 21.92
N GLU A 90 -6.61 -7.35 21.08
CA GLU A 90 -7.29 -8.64 21.08
C GLU A 90 -6.53 -9.71 20.28
N ILE A 91 -5.52 -9.31 19.48
CA ILE A 91 -4.75 -10.24 18.66
C ILE A 91 -3.78 -11.02 19.56
N SER A 92 -4.04 -12.32 19.69
CA SER A 92 -3.19 -13.24 20.45
C SER A 92 -2.56 -14.25 19.49
N LEU A 93 -1.35 -13.93 18.99
CA LEU A 93 -0.56 -14.78 18.10
C LEU A 93 0.84 -15.00 18.64
N PRO A 94 1.47 -16.16 18.41
CA PRO A 94 2.90 -16.35 18.62
C PRO A 94 3.63 -15.63 17.49
N PHE A 95 4.03 -14.36 17.71
CA PHE A 95 4.60 -13.51 16.65
C PHE A 95 5.89 -14.08 16.03
N ASP A 96 6.67 -14.82 16.83
CA ASP A 96 7.86 -15.55 16.38
C ASP A 96 7.57 -16.72 15.42
N GLN A 97 6.31 -17.13 15.31
CA GLN A 97 5.81 -18.11 14.33
C GLN A 97 4.87 -17.46 13.28
N SER A 98 4.84 -16.14 13.21
CA SER A 98 3.89 -15.40 12.42
C SER A 98 4.59 -14.51 11.37
N MET A 99 3.92 -14.36 10.22
CA MET A 99 4.19 -13.31 9.27
C MET A 99 3.14 -12.22 9.42
N ILE A 100 3.55 -10.94 9.42
CA ILE A 100 2.65 -9.81 9.19
C ILE A 100 2.78 -9.35 7.73
N ASN A 101 1.65 -9.30 7.03
CA ASN A 101 1.53 -8.73 5.70
C ASN A 101 0.90 -7.35 5.77
N ILE A 102 1.52 -6.37 5.12
CA ILE A 102 1.08 -4.98 5.07
C ILE A 102 1.05 -4.56 3.61
N SER A 103 -0.14 -4.56 3.02
CA SER A 103 -0.29 -4.31 1.59
C SER A 103 -1.21 -3.13 1.31
N SER A 104 -0.66 -2.05 0.76
CA SER A 104 -1.38 -0.81 0.44
C SER A 104 -2.06 -0.17 1.67
N THR A 105 -1.36 -0.18 2.81
CA THR A 105 -1.86 0.31 4.10
C THR A 105 -0.95 1.37 4.71
N VAL A 106 0.37 1.31 4.45
CA VAL A 106 1.33 2.29 5.01
C VAL A 106 0.95 3.70 4.59
N HIS A 107 0.66 3.93 3.31
CA HIS A 107 0.29 5.26 2.82
C HIS A 107 -1.02 5.78 3.47
N GLU A 108 -1.99 4.92 3.79
CA GLU A 108 -3.21 5.31 4.49
C GLU A 108 -2.94 5.70 5.95
N VAL A 109 -2.06 4.96 6.65
CA VAL A 109 -1.65 5.33 8.01
C VAL A 109 -1.04 6.72 8.05
N TYR A 110 -0.21 7.07 7.05
CA TYR A 110 0.39 8.41 6.97
C TYR A 110 -0.58 9.50 6.47
N ALA A 111 -1.54 9.15 5.62
CA ALA A 111 -2.49 10.11 5.07
C ALA A 111 -3.56 10.52 6.08
N TYR A 112 -3.99 9.58 6.93
CA TYR A 112 -5.14 9.75 7.82
C TYR A 112 -4.81 9.66 9.31
N GLY A 113 -3.62 9.14 9.66
CA GLY A 113 -3.15 9.03 11.05
C GLY A 113 -2.49 10.31 11.57
N THR A 114 -2.43 10.42 12.89
CA THR A 114 -1.58 11.40 13.59
C THR A 114 -0.13 10.89 13.64
N GLU A 115 0.81 11.73 14.11
CA GLU A 115 2.21 11.30 14.34
C GLU A 115 2.29 10.15 15.35
N GLU A 116 1.41 10.16 16.37
CA GLU A 116 1.30 9.08 17.36
C GLU A 116 0.77 7.79 16.73
N ASP A 117 -0.22 7.87 15.83
CA ASP A 117 -0.72 6.70 15.09
C ASP A 117 0.35 6.07 14.21
N VAL A 118 1.15 6.90 13.52
CA VAL A 118 2.29 6.44 12.71
C VAL A 118 3.36 5.77 13.57
N ALA A 119 3.71 6.38 14.71
CA ALA A 119 4.66 5.80 15.64
C ALA A 119 4.18 4.46 16.20
N LEU A 120 2.92 4.38 16.61
CA LEU A 120 2.29 3.15 17.12
C LEU A 120 2.23 2.06 16.04
N PHE A 121 1.94 2.43 14.80
CA PHE A 121 1.97 1.49 13.67
C PHE A 121 3.35 0.85 13.51
N TRP A 122 4.42 1.65 13.45
CA TRP A 122 5.77 1.10 13.32
C TRP A 122 6.22 0.30 14.54
N ASP A 123 5.80 0.69 15.75
CA ASP A 123 6.05 -0.09 16.96
C ASP A 123 5.39 -1.47 16.88
N ARG A 124 4.13 -1.54 16.47
CA ARG A 124 3.41 -2.81 16.28
C ARG A 124 4.06 -3.69 15.20
N VAL A 125 4.49 -3.09 14.11
CA VAL A 125 5.09 -3.83 12.99
C VAL A 125 6.52 -4.30 13.33
N LEU A 126 7.36 -3.42 13.84
CA LEU A 126 8.81 -3.67 13.96
C LEU A 126 9.23 -4.22 15.32
N LYS A 127 8.45 -4.00 16.39
CA LYS A 127 8.83 -4.39 17.76
C LYS A 127 8.03 -5.57 18.33
N SER A 128 6.94 -6.01 17.70
CA SER A 128 6.15 -7.16 18.16
C SER A 128 6.88 -8.51 18.03
N GLY A 129 7.91 -8.58 17.21
CA GLY A 129 8.73 -9.77 17.08
C GLY A 129 8.25 -10.80 16.07
N PHE A 130 7.53 -10.35 15.04
CA PHE A 130 7.13 -11.21 13.91
C PHE A 130 8.32 -11.91 13.28
N ARG A 131 8.17 -13.21 12.94
CA ARG A 131 9.20 -13.95 12.21
C ARG A 131 9.49 -13.31 10.85
N TYR A 132 8.43 -12.88 10.15
CA TYR A 132 8.52 -12.18 8.88
C TYR A 132 7.64 -10.94 8.85
N ILE A 133 8.13 -9.91 8.19
CA ILE A 133 7.37 -8.69 7.88
C ILE A 133 7.40 -8.51 6.37
N ALA A 134 6.24 -8.63 5.71
CA ALA A 134 6.09 -8.39 4.28
C ALA A 134 5.37 -7.05 4.06
N ILE A 135 5.99 -6.12 3.36
CA ILE A 135 5.41 -4.82 3.04
C ILE A 135 5.36 -4.64 1.53
N ARG A 136 4.19 -4.29 1.03
CA ARG A 136 4.00 -3.85 -0.34
C ARG A 136 3.20 -2.55 -0.32
N ASP A 137 3.80 -1.44 -0.77
CA ASP A 137 3.12 -0.14 -0.81
C ASP A 137 3.70 0.78 -1.87
N MET A 138 3.06 1.94 -2.06
CA MET A 138 3.57 3.00 -2.90
C MET A 138 4.65 3.78 -2.15
N MET A 139 5.84 3.86 -2.73
CA MET A 139 6.96 4.62 -2.18
C MET A 139 7.78 5.22 -3.32
N TYR A 140 8.40 6.34 -3.04
CA TYR A 140 9.34 7.01 -3.93
C TYR A 140 10.79 6.82 -3.44
N ALA A 141 11.78 7.15 -4.25
CA ALA A 141 13.17 7.26 -3.84
C ALA A 141 13.55 8.72 -3.60
N ASP A 142 14.53 9.00 -2.72
CA ASP A 142 15.05 10.36 -2.49
C ASP A 142 15.45 11.05 -3.80
N ALA A 143 15.95 10.28 -4.78
CA ALA A 143 16.27 10.78 -6.12
C ALA A 143 15.07 11.40 -6.88
N ASN A 144 13.84 11.15 -6.45
CA ASN A 144 12.63 11.74 -7.04
C ASN A 144 12.39 13.20 -6.60
N ASP A 145 13.12 13.72 -5.62
CA ASP A 145 13.04 15.13 -5.22
C ASP A 145 13.75 16.08 -6.24
N ARG A 146 14.35 15.52 -7.30
CA ARG A 146 14.85 16.30 -8.43
C ARG A 146 13.74 17.03 -9.19
N LYS A 147 14.13 18.04 -9.99
CA LYS A 147 13.21 18.78 -10.86
C LYS A 147 12.40 17.82 -11.76
N ALA A 148 11.11 18.10 -11.92
CA ALA A 148 10.23 17.34 -12.79
C ALA A 148 10.73 17.31 -14.24
N ASP A 149 10.55 16.17 -14.92
CA ASP A 149 10.81 16.05 -16.35
C ASP A 149 9.87 16.99 -17.12
N ALA A 150 10.46 18.04 -17.72
CA ALA A 150 9.71 19.09 -18.39
C ALA A 150 8.95 18.57 -19.63
N ALA A 151 9.51 17.58 -20.34
CA ALA A 151 8.86 17.01 -21.51
C ALA A 151 7.66 16.15 -21.12
N ALA A 152 7.81 15.32 -20.08
CA ALA A 152 6.74 14.52 -19.54
C ALA A 152 5.61 15.39 -18.97
N LEU A 153 5.93 16.40 -18.17
CA LEU A 153 4.94 17.35 -17.64
C LEU A 153 4.21 18.10 -18.76
N ALA A 154 4.92 18.54 -19.82
CA ALA A 154 4.32 19.19 -20.97
C ALA A 154 3.39 18.23 -21.75
N ALA A 155 3.72 16.93 -21.84
CA ALA A 155 2.84 15.94 -22.46
C ALA A 155 1.53 15.79 -21.67
N VAL A 156 1.61 15.71 -20.33
CA VAL A 156 0.42 15.67 -19.46
C VAL A 156 -0.44 16.92 -19.61
N ARG A 157 0.17 18.12 -19.61
CA ARG A 157 -0.54 19.41 -19.77
C ARG A 157 -1.23 19.57 -21.11
N ARG A 158 -0.73 18.93 -22.16
CA ARG A 158 -1.36 18.96 -23.50
C ARG A 158 -2.47 17.94 -23.68
N HIS A 159 -2.63 16.99 -22.75
CA HIS A 159 -3.65 15.93 -22.87
C HIS A 159 -5.05 16.51 -22.61
N GLY A 160 -5.97 16.35 -23.59
CA GLY A 160 -7.30 16.98 -23.52
C GLY A 160 -8.13 16.62 -22.27
N GLU A 161 -8.11 15.35 -21.86
CA GLU A 161 -8.88 14.86 -20.72
C GLU A 161 -8.15 15.11 -19.39
N TYR A 162 -6.84 14.78 -19.32
CA TYR A 162 -6.11 14.73 -18.05
C TYR A 162 -5.48 16.06 -17.63
N ALA A 163 -5.42 17.05 -18.53
CA ALA A 163 -4.95 18.40 -18.18
C ALA A 163 -5.81 19.05 -17.08
N LYS A 164 -7.13 18.84 -17.11
CA LYS A 164 -8.03 19.35 -16.06
C LYS A 164 -7.73 18.68 -14.72
N LYS A 165 -7.55 17.34 -14.71
CA LYS A 165 -7.20 16.62 -13.47
C LYS A 165 -5.84 17.05 -12.91
N LEU A 166 -4.89 17.40 -13.77
CA LEU A 166 -3.64 17.98 -13.34
C LEU A 166 -3.85 19.32 -12.64
N THR A 167 -4.73 20.18 -13.19
CA THR A 167 -5.08 21.45 -12.55
C THR A 167 -5.73 21.23 -11.18
N ASP A 168 -6.67 20.28 -11.07
CA ASP A 168 -7.30 19.93 -9.80
C ASP A 168 -6.27 19.40 -8.80
N PHE A 169 -5.32 18.58 -9.26
CA PHE A 169 -4.23 18.06 -8.44
C PHE A 169 -3.29 19.17 -7.95
N GLU A 170 -2.89 20.09 -8.84
CA GLU A 170 -2.02 21.23 -8.50
C GLU A 170 -2.73 22.19 -7.52
N ALA A 171 -4.06 22.32 -7.59
CA ALA A 171 -4.83 23.14 -6.64
C ALA A 171 -4.78 22.58 -5.20
N VAL A 172 -4.65 21.27 -5.03
CA VAL A 172 -4.61 20.61 -3.72
C VAL A 172 -3.17 20.40 -3.23
N ASN A 173 -2.26 19.99 -4.12
CA ASN A 173 -0.91 19.53 -3.77
C ASN A 173 0.19 20.55 -4.12
N GLY A 174 -0.17 21.73 -4.64
CA GLY A 174 0.77 22.71 -5.17
C GLY A 174 1.24 22.39 -6.60
N ALA A 175 1.85 23.37 -7.24
CA ALA A 175 2.39 23.21 -8.60
C ALA A 175 3.41 22.07 -8.70
N ILE A 176 3.41 21.35 -9.81
CA ILE A 176 4.40 20.28 -10.02
C ILE A 176 5.77 20.90 -10.34
N GLU A 177 6.65 20.84 -9.36
CA GLU A 177 8.05 21.29 -9.44
C GLU A 177 9.02 20.10 -9.43
N THR A 178 8.70 19.04 -8.68
CA THR A 178 9.56 17.87 -8.53
C THR A 178 9.04 16.65 -9.27
N GLN A 179 9.96 15.74 -9.60
CA GLN A 179 9.61 14.46 -10.22
C GLN A 179 8.70 13.63 -9.32
N LYS A 180 8.89 13.69 -8.01
CA LYS A 180 8.00 13.07 -7.03
C LYS A 180 6.53 13.52 -7.21
N GLN A 181 6.29 14.83 -7.34
CA GLN A 181 4.94 15.34 -7.54
C GLN A 181 4.34 14.89 -8.88
N LEU A 182 5.16 14.87 -9.96
CA LEU A 182 4.72 14.38 -11.26
C LEU A 182 4.34 12.89 -11.19
N VAL A 183 5.17 12.05 -10.59
CA VAL A 183 4.90 10.62 -10.42
C VAL A 183 3.66 10.40 -9.54
N HIS A 184 3.49 11.19 -8.46
CA HIS A 184 2.31 11.14 -7.61
C HIS A 184 1.02 11.42 -8.40
N PHE A 185 1.01 12.43 -9.28
CA PHE A 185 -0.12 12.66 -10.19
C PHE A 185 -0.34 11.48 -11.14
N LEU A 186 0.73 10.92 -11.71
CA LEU A 186 0.66 9.81 -12.67
C LEU A 186 0.12 8.50 -12.06
N LEU A 187 0.16 8.34 -10.76
CA LEU A 187 -0.49 7.22 -10.07
C LEU A 187 -2.00 7.41 -9.94
N LYS A 188 -2.51 8.65 -10.06
CA LYS A 188 -3.90 9.02 -9.75
C LYS A 188 -4.75 9.39 -10.96
N TYR A 189 -4.17 9.87 -12.04
CA TYR A 189 -4.90 10.52 -13.14
C TYR A 189 -6.03 9.66 -13.75
N LYS A 190 -5.96 8.34 -13.61
CA LYS A 190 -7.00 7.40 -14.09
C LYS A 190 -8.21 7.28 -13.16
N TYR A 191 -8.13 7.75 -11.93
CA TYR A 191 -9.28 7.68 -11.04
C TYR A 191 -10.37 8.66 -11.49
N THR A 192 -11.54 8.15 -11.85
CA THR A 192 -12.71 8.95 -12.23
C THR A 192 -13.70 9.04 -11.09
N GLN A 193 -13.91 7.92 -10.39
CA GLN A 193 -14.73 7.86 -9.18
C GLN A 193 -13.85 8.10 -7.97
N ASN A 194 -14.41 8.72 -6.95
CA ASN A 194 -13.69 9.11 -5.73
C ASN A 194 -12.52 10.10 -5.99
N TRP A 195 -12.51 10.84 -7.11
CA TRP A 195 -11.43 11.76 -7.43
C TRP A 195 -11.15 12.79 -6.33
N GLU A 196 -12.21 13.30 -5.67
CA GLU A 196 -12.08 14.28 -4.58
C GLU A 196 -11.32 13.72 -3.37
N ARG A 197 -11.46 12.41 -3.07
CA ARG A 197 -10.69 11.70 -2.07
C ARG A 197 -9.27 11.45 -2.58
N GLU A 198 -9.16 10.82 -3.74
CA GLU A 198 -7.89 10.41 -4.33
C GLU A 198 -6.90 11.55 -4.52
N VAL A 199 -7.38 12.74 -4.90
CA VAL A 199 -6.50 13.91 -5.13
C VAL A 199 -5.85 14.41 -3.83
N ARG A 200 -6.49 14.17 -2.67
CA ARG A 200 -6.00 14.59 -1.35
C ARG A 200 -5.12 13.55 -0.67
N GLU A 201 -5.30 12.27 -1.00
CA GLU A 201 -4.56 11.17 -0.38
C GLU A 201 -3.08 11.21 -0.78
N ASN A 202 -2.18 11.13 0.19
CA ASN A 202 -0.75 11.08 -0.09
C ASN A 202 -0.30 9.64 -0.33
N TYR A 203 -0.06 9.27 -1.60
CA TYR A 203 0.43 7.93 -1.97
C TYR A 203 1.91 7.70 -1.65
N PHE A 204 2.66 8.75 -1.31
CA PHE A 204 4.08 8.66 -1.01
C PHE A 204 4.36 9.02 0.44
N PRO A 205 4.12 8.09 1.39
CA PRO A 205 4.23 8.34 2.82
C PRO A 205 5.67 8.67 3.24
N LEU A 206 6.63 7.94 2.68
CA LEU A 206 8.06 8.10 2.96
C LEU A 206 8.88 7.59 1.77
N PRO A 207 10.14 8.04 1.62
CA PRO A 207 11.05 7.45 0.65
C PRO A 207 11.51 6.05 1.09
N VAL A 208 11.84 5.22 0.12
CA VAL A 208 12.28 3.84 0.36
C VAL A 208 13.56 3.79 1.21
N GLU A 209 14.43 4.77 1.09
CA GLU A 209 15.65 4.91 1.90
C GLU A 209 15.32 5.07 3.39
N LYS A 210 14.26 5.84 3.71
CA LYS A 210 13.80 5.99 5.09
C LYS A 210 13.15 4.69 5.61
N LEU A 211 12.41 3.96 4.78
CA LEU A 211 11.90 2.64 5.16
C LEU A 211 13.06 1.71 5.54
N LEU A 212 14.09 1.64 4.71
CA LEU A 212 15.26 0.79 4.98
C LEU A 212 16.02 1.23 6.24
N ALA A 213 16.08 2.53 6.52
CA ALA A 213 16.78 3.08 7.68
C ALA A 213 16.09 2.77 9.03
N ILE A 214 14.76 2.53 9.05
CA ILE A 214 14.03 2.17 10.28
C ILE A 214 14.01 0.68 10.57
N VAL A 215 14.55 -0.17 9.67
CA VAL A 215 14.62 -1.63 9.89
C VAL A 215 15.50 -1.92 11.12
N PRO A 216 14.98 -2.61 12.14
CA PRO A 216 15.75 -2.92 13.34
C PRO A 216 16.93 -3.86 13.05
N GLN A 217 17.97 -3.79 13.88
CA GLN A 217 19.19 -4.60 13.70
C GLN A 217 18.97 -6.11 13.84
N ASP A 218 17.92 -6.52 14.53
CA ASP A 218 17.51 -7.93 14.70
C ASP A 218 16.69 -8.47 13.51
N TYR A 219 16.50 -7.66 12.47
CA TYR A 219 15.95 -8.08 11.19
C TYR A 219 16.99 -8.01 10.09
N ARG A 220 16.78 -8.83 9.06
CA ARG A 220 17.51 -8.76 7.78
C ARG A 220 16.51 -8.61 6.63
N VAL A 221 16.90 -7.88 5.59
CA VAL A 221 16.14 -7.82 4.35
C VAL A 221 16.44 -9.09 3.54
N THR A 222 15.44 -9.93 3.31
CA THR A 222 15.58 -11.17 2.52
C THR A 222 15.07 -11.03 1.10
N PHE A 223 14.18 -10.06 0.87
CA PHE A 223 13.69 -9.68 -0.45
C PHE A 223 13.47 -8.17 -0.51
N PHE A 224 13.84 -7.57 -1.64
CA PHE A 224 13.60 -6.15 -1.91
C PHE A 224 13.42 -5.90 -3.40
N GLU A 225 12.37 -5.19 -3.76
CA GLU A 225 12.10 -4.74 -5.11
C GLU A 225 11.49 -3.34 -5.05
N HIS A 226 12.07 -2.39 -5.81
CA HIS A 226 11.49 -1.06 -6.02
C HIS A 226 11.15 -0.94 -7.51
N PHE A 227 9.87 -0.87 -7.84
CA PHE A 227 9.38 -1.12 -9.20
C PHE A 227 8.17 -0.25 -9.55
N THR A 228 7.83 -0.22 -10.82
CA THR A 228 6.56 0.33 -11.32
C THR A 228 5.67 -0.80 -11.81
N LEU A 229 4.40 -0.80 -11.43
CA LEU A 229 3.44 -1.78 -11.95
C LEU A 229 3.42 -1.73 -13.48
N PRO A 230 3.62 -2.88 -14.18
CA PRO A 230 3.67 -2.91 -15.65
C PRO A 230 2.44 -2.31 -16.31
N TYR A 231 1.26 -2.52 -15.73
CA TYR A 231 0.02 -1.94 -16.24
C TYR A 231 0.01 -0.41 -16.13
N THR A 232 0.48 0.14 -15.02
CA THR A 232 0.60 1.61 -14.83
C THR A 232 1.58 2.21 -15.83
N ALA A 233 2.74 1.59 -16.01
CA ALA A 233 3.73 2.03 -17.01
C ALA A 233 3.16 1.99 -18.42
N TRP A 234 2.44 0.92 -18.78
CA TRP A 234 1.77 0.81 -20.07
C TRP A 234 0.71 1.91 -20.28
N GLN A 235 -0.12 2.20 -19.27
CA GLN A 235 -1.12 3.25 -19.34
C GLN A 235 -0.49 4.62 -19.58
N ILE A 236 0.57 4.96 -18.83
CA ILE A 236 1.29 6.23 -18.96
C ILE A 236 1.87 6.38 -20.37
N ARG A 237 2.51 5.32 -20.88
CA ARG A 237 3.04 5.31 -22.24
C ARG A 237 1.94 5.51 -23.28
N LYS A 238 0.81 4.79 -23.13
CA LYS A 238 -0.34 4.89 -24.04
C LYS A 238 -0.93 6.29 -24.07
N ASP A 239 -1.13 6.90 -22.90
CA ASP A 239 -1.86 8.15 -22.78
C ASP A 239 -0.96 9.38 -23.07
N PHE A 240 0.29 9.34 -22.65
CA PHE A 240 1.18 10.51 -22.71
C PHE A 240 2.40 10.33 -23.64
N GLY A 241 2.64 9.13 -24.14
CA GLY A 241 3.71 8.86 -25.10
C GLY A 241 5.12 8.82 -24.54
N PHE A 242 5.29 8.67 -23.20
CA PHE A 242 6.60 8.53 -22.57
C PHE A 242 6.66 7.34 -21.59
N ASP A 243 7.87 6.87 -21.32
CA ASP A 243 8.13 5.81 -20.35
C ASP A 243 8.40 6.39 -18.98
N LEU A 244 7.61 5.96 -17.98
CA LEU A 244 7.92 6.26 -16.58
C LEU A 244 9.12 5.43 -16.15
N LYS A 245 10.23 6.10 -15.81
CA LYS A 245 11.49 5.46 -15.39
C LYS A 245 11.60 5.34 -13.87
N ASP A 246 10.85 6.15 -13.14
CA ASP A 246 10.90 6.21 -11.70
C ASP A 246 10.04 5.11 -11.10
N PRO A 247 10.56 4.26 -10.21
CA PRO A 247 9.76 3.27 -9.52
C PRO A 247 8.75 3.94 -8.57
N THR A 248 7.63 3.26 -8.38
CA THR A 248 6.46 3.79 -7.68
C THR A 248 6.01 2.95 -6.51
N HIS A 249 6.45 1.69 -6.46
CA HIS A 249 6.04 0.71 -5.45
C HIS A 249 7.24 -0.03 -4.90
N VAL A 250 7.17 -0.38 -3.63
CA VAL A 250 8.13 -1.25 -2.98
C VAL A 250 7.50 -2.58 -2.61
N LYS A 251 8.29 -3.64 -2.70
CA LYS A 251 8.07 -4.93 -2.04
C LYS A 251 9.29 -5.23 -1.20
N ILE A 252 9.09 -5.51 0.06
CA ILE A 252 10.18 -5.88 0.97
C ILE A 252 9.73 -7.00 1.90
N ILE A 253 10.62 -7.94 2.16
CA ILE A 253 10.46 -8.95 3.20
C ILE A 253 11.61 -8.79 4.18
N LEU A 254 11.25 -8.62 5.44
CA LEU A 254 12.17 -8.64 6.57
C LEU A 254 12.00 -9.98 7.29
N GLU A 255 13.13 -10.58 7.67
CA GLU A 255 13.17 -11.79 8.47
C GLU A 255 13.89 -11.51 9.78
N LYS A 256 13.32 -11.98 10.89
CA LYS A 256 13.93 -11.89 12.20
C LYS A 256 15.15 -12.85 12.27
N LYS A 257 16.28 -12.33 12.76
CA LYS A 257 17.54 -13.08 12.93
C LYS A 257 17.46 -14.09 14.06
#